data_69ab5a634bb1d73c4210693a809e8d97
#
_entry.id   69ab5a634bb1d73c4210693a809e8d97
#
_cell.length_a   1.000
_cell.length_b   1.000
_cell.length_c   1.000
_cell.angle_alpha   90.00
_cell.angle_beta   90.00
_cell.angle_gamma   90.00
#
_symmetry.space_group_name_H-M   'P 1'
#
loop_
_entity.id
_entity.type
_entity.pdbx_description
1 polymer ?
#
loop_
_entity_poly.entity_id
_entity_poly.type
_entity_poly.pdbx_seq_one_letter_code
_entity_poly.pdbx_strand_id
1 'polypeptide(L)'
;ARRQRQMCIRDSPRVAKIVTFGGRAENDMLRLAACLEEHYPHSLANAVVEEAARRGLNHEEYHSSVEYVVAHGISSTVEGRNVVIGSYHFVFEDEGCTVPDDEKDKFDNISDEYSHLYLAVSGVLRAVICISDPLRPEAPSAVAALHKAGIKKVVMMTGDNEKTAAAVARAVGVDEYRAEVLPEDKAEFIRREKAAGHTVIMIGDGVNDTPALSEADVGIAINTGAAIAKEISDITVSSEDLF
;
A
#
# COMPACT_ATOMS: atom_id res chain seq x y z
N ALA A 1 6.72 -8.42 -6.52
CA ALA A 1 5.35 -8.74 -6.05
C ALA A 1 4.71 -7.47 -5.50
N ARG A 2 3.73 -6.90 -6.19
CA ARG A 2 2.96 -5.76 -5.71
C ARG A 2 2.31 -6.14 -4.38
N ARG A 3 2.64 -5.44 -3.31
CA ARG A 3 1.85 -5.49 -2.08
C ARG A 3 0.49 -4.86 -2.39
N GLN A 4 -0.48 -5.70 -2.71
CA GLN A 4 -1.88 -5.28 -2.72
C GLN A 4 -2.30 -5.03 -1.28
N ARG A 5 -2.55 -3.77 -0.96
CA ARG A 5 -3.04 -3.39 0.34
C ARG A 5 -4.55 -3.34 0.29
N GLN A 6 -5.17 -4.14 1.12
CA GLN A 6 -6.61 -4.09 1.34
C GLN A 6 -6.96 -2.76 2.02
N MET A 7 -7.53 -1.83 1.27
CA MET A 7 -7.95 -0.52 1.79
C MET A 7 -9.17 -0.61 2.73
N CYS A 8 -9.81 -1.77 2.82
CA CYS A 8 -11.02 -1.94 3.64
C CYS A 8 -10.77 -1.95 5.15
N ILE A 9 -9.62 -2.45 5.59
CA ILE A 9 -9.28 -2.61 7.01
C ILE A 9 -8.31 -1.54 7.49
N ARG A 10 -7.58 -0.92 6.56
CA ARG A 10 -6.59 0.11 6.83
C ARG A 10 -7.08 1.49 6.41
N ASP A 11 -6.62 2.52 7.11
CA ASP A 11 -6.83 3.92 6.73
C ASP A 11 -5.95 4.28 5.51
N SER A 12 -6.12 5.47 4.95
CA SER A 12 -5.24 5.95 3.88
C SER A 12 -3.80 6.04 4.38
N PRO A 13 -2.82 5.50 3.62
CA PRO A 13 -1.41 5.61 3.99
C PRO A 13 -0.99 7.07 4.13
N ARG A 14 -0.16 7.36 5.14
CA ARG A 14 0.37 8.72 5.39
C ARG A 14 1.85 8.68 5.66
N VAL A 15 2.57 9.71 5.23
CA VAL A 15 3.97 9.88 5.60
C VAL A 15 4.05 10.16 7.10
N ALA A 16 4.64 9.23 7.86
CA ALA A 16 4.81 9.34 9.29
C ALA A 16 6.12 10.05 9.66
N LYS A 17 7.18 9.75 8.91
CA LYS A 17 8.52 10.27 9.16
C LYS A 17 9.35 10.24 7.87
N ILE A 18 10.28 11.19 7.74
CA ILE A 18 11.29 11.19 6.70
C ILE A 18 12.66 11.16 7.38
N VAL A 19 13.46 10.15 7.09
CA VAL A 19 14.83 10.02 7.58
C VAL A 19 15.77 10.37 6.44
N THR A 20 16.47 11.51 6.54
CA THR A 20 17.36 12.00 5.48
C THR A 20 18.82 11.61 5.76
N PHE A 21 19.63 11.48 4.72
CA PHE A 21 21.03 11.10 4.76
C PHE A 21 21.89 12.13 4.05
N GLY A 22 23.16 12.25 4.49
CA GLY A 22 24.11 13.21 3.90
C GLY A 22 23.71 14.66 4.11
N GLY A 23 23.12 15.02 5.24
CA GLY A 23 22.76 16.38 5.61
C GLY A 23 21.67 17.02 4.73
N ARG A 24 20.83 16.23 4.08
CA ARG A 24 19.74 16.74 3.22
C ARG A 24 18.54 17.23 4.04
N ALA A 25 17.86 18.27 3.56
CA ALA A 25 16.64 18.75 4.17
C ALA A 25 15.45 17.82 3.82
N GLU A 26 14.58 17.54 4.80
CA GLU A 26 13.40 16.67 4.61
C GLU A 26 12.50 17.16 3.49
N ASN A 27 12.22 18.46 3.43
CA ASN A 27 11.33 19.04 2.43
C ASN A 27 11.89 18.94 1.00
N ASP A 28 13.21 19.01 0.83
CA ASP A 28 13.83 18.84 -0.49
C ASP A 28 13.69 17.39 -0.96
N MET A 29 13.90 16.44 -0.06
CA MET A 29 13.76 15.01 -0.36
C MET A 29 12.30 14.63 -0.61
N LEU A 30 11.38 15.16 0.17
CA LEU A 30 9.94 14.93 -0.03
C LEU A 30 9.46 15.52 -1.37
N ARG A 31 9.90 16.73 -1.72
CA ARG A 31 9.57 17.36 -2.98
C ARG A 31 10.10 16.54 -4.17
N LEU A 32 11.33 16.06 -4.08
CA LEU A 32 11.94 15.22 -5.11
C LEU A 32 11.19 13.88 -5.26
N ALA A 33 10.85 13.25 -4.14
CA ALA A 33 10.06 12.03 -4.14
C ALA A 33 8.66 12.22 -4.74
N ALA A 34 7.96 13.29 -4.37
CA ALA A 34 6.63 13.60 -4.89
C ALA A 34 6.65 13.84 -6.41
N CYS A 35 7.68 14.55 -6.90
CA CYS A 35 7.87 14.80 -8.33
C CYS A 35 7.98 13.50 -9.15
N LEU A 36 8.64 12.46 -8.63
CA LEU A 36 8.78 11.17 -9.31
C LEU A 36 7.49 10.32 -9.17
N GLU A 37 6.90 10.29 -7.99
CA GLU A 37 5.76 9.44 -7.66
C GLU A 37 4.43 9.93 -8.28
N GLU A 38 4.31 11.21 -8.62
CA GLU A 38 3.10 11.79 -9.23
C GLU A 38 2.71 11.12 -10.54
N HIS A 39 3.69 10.64 -11.30
CA HIS A 39 3.47 10.04 -12.61
C HIS A 39 2.96 8.59 -12.55
N TYR A 40 3.10 7.95 -11.40
CA TYR A 40 2.73 6.54 -11.23
C TYR A 40 1.93 6.33 -9.95
N PRO A 41 0.66 6.75 -9.93
CA PRO A 41 -0.18 6.76 -8.73
C PRO A 41 -0.40 5.34 -8.20
N HIS A 42 0.01 5.12 -6.97
CA HIS A 42 -0.29 3.97 -6.13
C HIS A 42 -0.39 4.43 -4.67
N SER A 43 -0.86 3.58 -3.77
CA SER A 43 -1.20 3.99 -2.41
C SER A 43 -0.06 4.68 -1.65
N LEU A 44 1.19 4.24 -1.81
CA LEU A 44 2.35 4.88 -1.19
C LEU A 44 2.75 6.17 -1.89
N ALA A 45 2.69 6.19 -3.23
CA ALA A 45 2.92 7.38 -4.04
C ALA A 45 1.97 8.51 -3.65
N ASN A 46 0.67 8.20 -3.57
CA ASN A 46 -0.34 9.17 -3.16
C ASN A 46 -0.03 9.78 -1.79
N ALA A 47 0.40 8.95 -0.81
CA ALA A 47 0.78 9.45 0.51
C ALA A 47 1.94 10.46 0.46
N VAL A 48 2.91 10.23 -0.42
CA VAL A 48 4.06 11.13 -0.61
C VAL A 48 3.63 12.44 -1.28
N VAL A 49 2.83 12.35 -2.35
CA VAL A 49 2.32 13.52 -3.09
C VAL A 49 1.40 14.36 -2.21
N GLU A 50 0.49 13.74 -1.46
CA GLU A 50 -0.41 14.43 -0.53
C GLU A 50 0.37 15.13 0.60
N GLU A 51 1.39 14.50 1.15
CA GLU A 51 2.23 15.12 2.19
C GLU A 51 3.02 16.31 1.63
N ALA A 52 3.55 16.21 0.41
CA ALA A 52 4.22 17.34 -0.25
C ALA A 52 3.25 18.50 -0.47
N ALA A 53 2.03 18.22 -0.96
CA ALA A 53 0.99 19.24 -1.13
C ALA A 53 0.57 19.87 0.20
N ARG A 54 0.42 19.08 1.27
CA ARG A 54 0.09 19.55 2.63
C ARG A 54 1.16 20.49 3.19
N ARG A 55 2.44 20.24 2.86
CA ARG A 55 3.57 21.13 3.22
C ARG A 55 3.74 22.33 2.27
N GLY A 56 2.89 22.45 1.24
CA GLY A 56 2.99 23.54 0.25
C GLY A 56 4.23 23.45 -0.65
N LEU A 57 4.76 22.25 -0.86
CA LEU A 57 5.93 22.02 -1.69
C LEU A 57 5.51 21.92 -3.16
N ASN A 58 5.91 22.89 -3.97
CA ASN A 58 5.72 22.84 -5.42
C ASN A 58 6.81 21.95 -6.06
N HIS A 59 6.41 21.01 -6.94
CA HIS A 59 7.30 20.05 -7.57
C HIS A 59 7.20 20.00 -9.11
N GLU A 60 6.40 20.89 -9.74
CA GLU A 60 6.11 20.88 -11.18
C GLU A 60 7.33 21.06 -12.12
N GLU A 61 8.52 21.41 -11.62
CA GLU A 61 9.63 21.90 -12.46
C GLU A 61 10.86 20.96 -12.54
N TYR A 62 10.83 19.74 -11.99
CA TYR A 62 12.09 19.01 -11.72
C TYR A 62 12.44 17.87 -12.68
N HIS A 63 11.59 17.47 -13.62
CA HIS A 63 11.84 16.27 -14.42
C HIS A 63 12.04 16.52 -15.90
N SER A 64 13.09 15.91 -16.46
CA SER A 64 13.35 15.89 -17.91
C SER A 64 12.95 14.57 -18.58
N SER A 65 13.01 13.44 -17.88
CA SER A 65 12.59 12.11 -18.34
C SER A 65 12.41 11.18 -17.14
N VAL A 66 11.33 10.40 -17.12
CA VAL A 66 11.06 9.41 -16.08
C VAL A 66 11.00 8.04 -16.73
N GLU A 67 11.87 7.13 -16.32
CA GLU A 67 11.80 5.73 -16.69
C GLU A 67 11.17 4.92 -15.55
N TYR A 68 10.03 4.31 -15.84
CA TYR A 68 9.34 3.45 -14.88
C TYR A 68 9.77 2.00 -15.04
N VAL A 69 10.36 1.43 -14.01
CA VAL A 69 10.63 0.00 -13.92
C VAL A 69 9.44 -0.68 -13.27
N VAL A 70 8.65 -1.40 -14.09
CA VAL A 70 7.39 -2.03 -13.67
C VAL A 70 7.58 -2.90 -12.44
N ALA A 71 6.75 -2.67 -11.42
CA ALA A 71 6.65 -3.40 -10.17
C ALA A 71 7.76 -3.17 -9.12
N HIS A 72 8.81 -2.40 -9.39
CA HIS A 72 9.97 -2.27 -8.50
C HIS A 72 10.20 -0.83 -8.01
N GLY A 73 10.06 0.17 -8.89
CA GLY A 73 10.32 1.56 -8.55
C GLY A 73 10.42 2.46 -9.76
N ILE A 74 10.94 3.66 -9.54
CA ILE A 74 11.10 4.70 -10.55
C ILE A 74 12.57 5.10 -10.60
N SER A 75 13.14 5.18 -11.80
CA SER A 75 14.44 5.77 -12.08
C SER A 75 14.25 6.97 -13.01
N SER A 76 14.93 8.08 -12.73
CA SER A 76 14.83 9.32 -13.51
C SER A 76 16.12 10.12 -13.47
N THR A 77 16.26 11.06 -14.41
CA THR A 77 17.31 12.05 -14.37
C THR A 77 16.73 13.42 -14.00
N VAL A 78 17.11 13.94 -12.85
CA VAL A 78 16.70 15.24 -12.35
C VAL A 78 17.92 16.13 -12.22
N GLU A 79 17.94 17.29 -12.91
CA GLU A 79 19.10 18.19 -12.95
C GLU A 79 20.43 17.51 -13.33
N GLY A 80 20.39 16.55 -14.24
CA GLY A 80 21.55 15.78 -14.70
C GLY A 80 22.07 14.75 -13.69
N ARG A 81 21.33 14.46 -12.61
CA ARG A 81 21.66 13.44 -11.62
C ARG A 81 20.68 12.27 -11.73
N ASN A 82 21.18 11.05 -11.66
CA ASN A 82 20.31 9.89 -11.55
C ASN A 82 19.62 9.89 -10.18
N VAL A 83 18.29 9.76 -10.19
CA VAL A 83 17.45 9.69 -9.00
C VAL A 83 16.60 8.43 -9.08
N VAL A 84 16.63 7.64 -8.02
CA VAL A 84 15.95 6.35 -7.91
C VAL A 84 15.06 6.38 -6.68
N ILE A 85 13.80 5.97 -6.84
CA ILE A 85 12.86 5.81 -5.72
C ILE A 85 12.12 4.48 -5.84
N GLY A 86 11.99 3.74 -4.73
CA GLY A 86 11.29 2.47 -4.77
C GLY A 86 11.48 1.62 -3.51
N SER A 87 11.26 0.30 -3.68
CA SER A 87 11.44 -0.69 -2.62
C SER A 87 12.92 -0.89 -2.26
N TYR A 88 13.20 -1.56 -1.14
CA TYR A 88 14.57 -1.95 -0.76
C TYR A 88 15.26 -2.73 -1.88
N HIS A 89 14.61 -3.76 -2.40
CA HIS A 89 15.13 -4.59 -3.48
C HIS A 89 15.53 -3.75 -4.70
N PHE A 90 14.62 -2.89 -5.16
CA PHE A 90 14.88 -2.05 -6.33
C PHE A 90 16.08 -1.10 -6.11
N VAL A 91 16.10 -0.36 -5.01
CA VAL A 91 17.13 0.66 -4.79
C VAL A 91 18.51 0.05 -4.50
N PHE A 92 18.58 -1.03 -3.71
CA PHE A 92 19.86 -1.58 -3.26
C PHE A 92 20.35 -2.80 -4.04
N GLU A 93 19.44 -3.66 -4.53
CA GLU A 93 19.81 -4.89 -5.25
C GLU A 93 19.81 -4.67 -6.77
N ASP A 94 18.77 -4.04 -7.33
CA ASP A 94 18.69 -3.81 -8.79
C ASP A 94 19.55 -2.62 -9.21
N GLU A 95 19.43 -1.48 -8.54
CA GLU A 95 20.13 -0.22 -8.88
C GLU A 95 21.50 -0.07 -8.18
N GLY A 96 21.83 -0.97 -7.25
CA GLY A 96 23.14 -1.01 -6.59
C GLY A 96 23.49 0.22 -5.74
N CYS A 97 22.47 0.96 -5.27
CA CYS A 97 22.68 2.13 -4.41
C CYS A 97 23.26 1.75 -3.05
N THR A 98 23.95 2.68 -2.41
CA THR A 98 24.61 2.45 -1.13
C THR A 98 24.12 3.39 -0.04
N VAL A 99 24.16 2.94 1.20
CA VAL A 99 23.97 3.79 2.38
C VAL A 99 25.27 4.50 2.70
N PRO A 100 25.29 5.81 3.06
CA PRO A 100 26.51 6.48 3.51
C PRO A 100 27.14 5.75 4.70
N ASP A 101 28.46 5.51 4.65
CA ASP A 101 29.16 4.67 5.62
C ASP A 101 29.07 5.21 7.06
N ASP A 102 29.05 6.52 7.22
CA ASP A 102 28.94 7.23 8.49
C ASP A 102 27.51 7.29 9.05
N GLU A 103 26.51 6.87 8.29
CA GLU A 103 25.10 6.89 8.69
C GLU A 103 24.44 5.49 8.69
N LYS A 104 25.21 4.41 8.65
CA LYS A 104 24.68 3.03 8.66
C LYS A 104 23.89 2.74 9.94
N ASP A 105 24.38 3.15 11.09
CA ASP A 105 23.68 2.98 12.37
C ASP A 105 22.30 3.67 12.36
N LYS A 106 22.21 4.82 11.69
CA LYS A 106 20.94 5.56 11.52
C LYS A 106 19.97 4.80 10.63
N PHE A 107 20.48 4.18 9.58
CA PHE A 107 19.70 3.34 8.66
C PHE A 107 19.16 2.10 9.36
N ASP A 108 20.01 1.39 10.10
CA ASP A 108 19.67 0.15 10.80
C ASP A 108 18.67 0.36 11.95
N ASN A 109 18.59 1.58 12.48
CA ASN A 109 17.65 1.96 13.53
C ASN A 109 16.30 2.50 12.99
N ILE A 110 16.04 2.40 11.69
CA ILE A 110 14.71 2.75 11.14
C ILE A 110 13.71 1.65 11.53
N SER A 111 12.60 2.06 12.12
CA SER A 111 11.59 1.12 12.64
C SER A 111 10.89 0.34 11.51
N ASP A 112 10.83 -0.98 11.63
CA ASP A 112 10.12 -1.89 10.71
C ASP A 112 8.58 -1.78 10.77
N GLU A 113 8.02 -0.98 11.68
CA GLU A 113 6.57 -0.77 11.79
C GLU A 113 5.98 -0.01 10.58
N TYR A 114 6.84 0.73 9.85
CA TYR A 114 6.46 1.51 8.68
C TYR A 114 6.72 0.74 7.38
N SER A 115 5.98 1.12 6.35
CA SER A 115 6.39 0.82 4.98
C SER A 115 7.42 1.82 4.54
N HIS A 116 8.49 1.35 3.93
CA HIS A 116 9.59 2.20 3.53
C HIS A 116 9.61 2.43 2.02
N LEU A 117 9.83 3.68 1.63
CA LEU A 117 10.14 4.09 0.28
C LEU A 117 11.54 4.72 0.31
N TYR A 118 12.47 4.15 -0.44
CA TYR A 118 13.87 4.55 -0.44
C TYR A 118 14.14 5.49 -1.61
N LEU A 119 14.77 6.63 -1.34
CA LEU A 119 15.16 7.63 -2.34
C LEU A 119 16.68 7.76 -2.38
N ALA A 120 17.27 7.45 -3.53
CA ALA A 120 18.70 7.59 -3.77
C ALA A 120 18.97 8.61 -4.89
N VAL A 121 20.08 9.33 -4.77
CA VAL A 121 20.57 10.29 -5.77
C VAL A 121 22.02 9.99 -6.09
N SER A 122 22.33 9.79 -7.37
CA SER A 122 23.66 9.43 -7.87
C SER A 122 24.24 8.19 -7.15
N GLY A 123 23.42 7.15 -7.00
CA GLY A 123 23.82 5.88 -6.40
C GLY A 123 23.95 5.87 -4.87
N VAL A 124 23.58 6.96 -4.16
CA VAL A 124 23.69 7.05 -2.71
C VAL A 124 22.33 7.39 -2.10
N LEU A 125 21.94 6.64 -1.06
CA LEU A 125 20.71 6.88 -0.30
C LEU A 125 20.69 8.31 0.27
N ARG A 126 19.57 9.00 0.05
CA ARG A 126 19.37 10.38 0.53
C ARG A 126 18.18 10.53 1.45
N ALA A 127 17.18 9.65 1.32
CA ALA A 127 16.07 9.62 2.26
C ALA A 127 15.43 8.23 2.32
N VAL A 128 14.86 7.93 3.48
CA VAL A 128 13.87 6.86 3.67
C VAL A 128 12.57 7.51 4.12
N ILE A 129 11.53 7.38 3.31
CA ILE A 129 10.20 7.88 3.62
C ILE A 129 9.45 6.76 4.31
N CYS A 130 9.19 6.93 5.61
CA CYS A 130 8.46 5.98 6.43
C CYS A 130 6.96 6.28 6.30
N ILE A 131 6.21 5.33 5.78
CA ILE A 131 4.77 5.49 5.53
C ILE A 131 4.01 4.61 6.50
N SER A 132 3.20 5.24 7.32
CA SER A 132 2.25 4.57 8.20
C SER A 132 1.00 4.19 7.41
N ASP A 133 0.54 2.99 7.65
CA ASP A 133 -0.68 2.45 7.07
C ASP A 133 -1.52 1.85 8.21
N PRO A 134 -2.08 2.73 9.08
CA PRO A 134 -2.73 2.30 10.30
C PRO A 134 -4.01 1.53 10.00
N LEU A 135 -4.32 0.60 10.88
CA LEU A 135 -5.62 -0.03 10.88
C LEU A 135 -6.70 1.01 11.21
N ARG A 136 -7.84 0.91 10.56
CA ARG A 136 -9.00 1.72 10.93
C ARG A 136 -9.42 1.41 12.36
N PRO A 137 -9.63 2.42 13.21
CA PRO A 137 -10.04 2.20 14.59
C PRO A 137 -11.33 1.39 14.72
N GLU A 138 -12.22 1.50 13.72
CA GLU A 138 -13.50 0.80 13.64
C GLU A 138 -13.38 -0.66 13.21
N ALA A 139 -12.28 -1.10 12.61
CA ALA A 139 -12.16 -2.44 12.03
C ALA A 139 -12.49 -3.58 13.00
N PRO A 140 -12.02 -3.57 14.26
CA PRO A 140 -12.40 -4.61 15.22
C PRO A 140 -13.90 -4.60 15.55
N SER A 141 -14.50 -3.42 15.66
CA SER A 141 -15.93 -3.31 15.95
C SER A 141 -16.80 -3.73 14.77
N ALA A 142 -16.33 -3.51 13.54
CA ALA A 142 -16.98 -3.99 12.32
C ALA A 142 -17.00 -5.53 12.27
N VAL A 143 -15.88 -6.18 12.54
CA VAL A 143 -15.83 -7.66 12.61
C VAL A 143 -16.77 -8.20 13.69
N ALA A 144 -16.77 -7.59 14.88
CA ALA A 144 -17.69 -7.96 15.94
C ALA A 144 -19.17 -7.76 15.55
N ALA A 145 -19.47 -6.71 14.78
CA ALA A 145 -20.83 -6.46 14.28
C ALA A 145 -21.26 -7.51 13.23
N LEU A 146 -20.35 -7.93 12.35
CA LEU A 146 -20.62 -9.03 11.40
C LEU A 146 -20.99 -10.32 12.14
N HIS A 147 -20.26 -10.70 13.19
CA HIS A 147 -20.61 -11.87 14.00
C HIS A 147 -21.97 -11.73 14.68
N LYS A 148 -22.30 -10.55 15.23
CA LYS A 148 -23.61 -10.26 15.79
C LYS A 148 -24.74 -10.34 14.76
N ALA A 149 -24.46 -9.98 13.51
CA ALA A 149 -25.40 -10.13 12.39
C ALA A 149 -25.55 -11.57 11.89
N GLY A 150 -24.82 -12.54 12.45
CA GLY A 150 -24.95 -13.95 12.13
C GLY A 150 -23.89 -14.50 11.15
N ILE A 151 -22.90 -13.71 10.77
CA ILE A 151 -21.74 -14.19 10.00
C ILE A 151 -20.93 -15.13 10.88
N LYS A 152 -20.80 -16.38 10.44
CA LYS A 152 -20.17 -17.45 11.23
C LYS A 152 -18.65 -17.38 11.20
N LYS A 153 -18.08 -16.90 10.08
CA LYS A 153 -16.64 -16.87 9.85
C LYS A 153 -16.27 -15.64 9.04
N VAL A 154 -15.30 -14.88 9.54
CA VAL A 154 -14.69 -13.74 8.85
C VAL A 154 -13.25 -14.10 8.49
N VAL A 155 -12.94 -14.06 7.20
CA VAL A 155 -11.62 -14.41 6.66
C VAL A 155 -10.97 -13.19 6.04
N MET A 156 -9.74 -12.89 6.45
CA MET A 156 -8.93 -11.84 5.84
C MET A 156 -8.00 -12.44 4.79
N MET A 157 -8.03 -11.94 3.56
CA MET A 157 -7.11 -12.31 2.50
C MET A 157 -6.28 -11.10 2.08
N THR A 158 -4.95 -11.22 2.16
CA THR A 158 -4.03 -10.10 1.89
C THR A 158 -2.83 -10.56 1.07
N GLY A 159 -2.28 -9.66 0.25
CA GLY A 159 -0.98 -9.83 -0.41
C GLY A 159 0.21 -9.52 0.51
N ASP A 160 -0.03 -9.08 1.75
CA ASP A 160 1.04 -8.85 2.73
C ASP A 160 1.73 -10.17 3.13
N ASN A 161 2.98 -10.07 3.62
CA ASN A 161 3.69 -11.23 4.16
C ASN A 161 3.01 -11.77 5.43
N GLU A 162 3.36 -13.01 5.76
CA GLU A 162 2.79 -13.76 6.90
C GLU A 162 2.85 -12.98 8.22
N LYS A 163 3.99 -12.36 8.55
CA LYS A 163 4.20 -11.61 9.79
C LYS A 163 3.23 -10.43 9.92
N THR A 164 3.08 -9.66 8.84
CA THR A 164 2.18 -8.51 8.79
C THR A 164 0.72 -8.95 8.84
N ALA A 165 0.35 -9.98 8.05
CA ALA A 165 -0.99 -10.52 8.00
C ALA A 165 -1.44 -11.04 9.37
N ALA A 166 -0.59 -11.81 10.06
CA ALA A 166 -0.86 -12.32 11.41
C ALA A 166 -1.09 -11.20 12.43
N ALA A 167 -0.28 -10.14 12.38
CA ALA A 167 -0.41 -9.00 13.29
C ALA A 167 -1.74 -8.26 13.06
N VAL A 168 -2.09 -8.00 11.80
CA VAL A 168 -3.37 -7.35 11.43
C VAL A 168 -4.55 -8.21 11.81
N ALA A 169 -4.54 -9.51 11.46
CA ALA A 169 -5.63 -10.44 11.78
C ALA A 169 -5.94 -10.48 13.28
N ARG A 170 -4.88 -10.52 14.11
CA ARG A 170 -5.01 -10.51 15.57
C ARG A 170 -5.59 -9.18 16.07
N ALA A 171 -5.14 -8.06 15.51
CA ALA A 171 -5.60 -6.73 15.93
C ALA A 171 -7.05 -6.47 15.55
N VAL A 172 -7.50 -7.00 14.39
CA VAL A 172 -8.87 -6.82 13.89
C VAL A 172 -9.84 -7.87 14.45
N GLY A 173 -9.33 -9.03 14.85
CA GLY A 173 -10.13 -10.13 15.44
C GLY A 173 -10.88 -10.95 14.42
N VAL A 174 -10.31 -11.18 13.23
CA VAL A 174 -10.85 -12.12 12.24
C VAL A 174 -10.60 -13.57 12.65
N ASP A 175 -11.43 -14.49 12.17
CA ASP A 175 -11.34 -15.93 12.53
C ASP A 175 -10.21 -16.66 11.79
N GLU A 176 -9.94 -16.26 10.55
CA GLU A 176 -8.89 -16.83 9.70
C GLU A 176 -8.23 -15.72 8.88
N TYR A 177 -6.97 -15.90 8.55
CA TYR A 177 -6.30 -15.06 7.57
C TYR A 177 -5.49 -15.88 6.57
N ARG A 178 -5.25 -15.29 5.40
CA ARG A 178 -4.38 -15.81 4.35
C ARG A 178 -3.47 -14.71 3.88
N ALA A 179 -2.17 -14.96 3.97
CA ALA A 179 -1.10 -14.06 3.56
C ALA A 179 -0.64 -14.38 2.13
N GLU A 180 0.06 -13.46 1.49
CA GLU A 180 0.69 -13.61 0.17
C GLU A 180 -0.27 -14.08 -0.95
N VAL A 181 -1.56 -13.71 -0.82
CA VAL A 181 -2.64 -14.15 -1.72
C VAL A 181 -2.63 -13.33 -3.00
N LEU A 182 -2.64 -13.99 -4.15
CA LEU A 182 -2.81 -13.37 -5.45
C LEU A 182 -4.31 -13.13 -5.76
N PRO A 183 -4.65 -12.24 -6.71
CA PRO A 183 -6.06 -11.98 -7.08
C PRO A 183 -6.84 -13.21 -7.50
N GLU A 184 -6.22 -14.09 -8.28
CA GLU A 184 -6.79 -15.37 -8.72
C GLU A 184 -7.06 -16.33 -7.59
N ASP A 185 -6.19 -16.38 -6.57
CA ASP A 185 -6.33 -17.24 -5.39
C ASP A 185 -7.56 -16.85 -4.56
N LYS A 186 -7.90 -15.56 -4.52
CA LYS A 186 -9.10 -15.07 -3.83
C LYS A 186 -10.38 -15.63 -4.47
N ALA A 187 -10.47 -15.60 -5.78
CA ALA A 187 -11.61 -16.16 -6.50
C ALA A 187 -11.70 -17.69 -6.33
N GLU A 188 -10.56 -18.38 -6.37
CA GLU A 188 -10.48 -19.82 -6.12
C GLU A 188 -10.95 -20.19 -4.71
N PHE A 189 -10.53 -19.44 -3.70
CA PHE A 189 -10.97 -19.63 -2.32
C PHE A 189 -12.50 -19.50 -2.21
N ILE A 190 -13.11 -18.48 -2.82
CA ILE A 190 -14.56 -18.27 -2.82
C ILE A 190 -15.27 -19.46 -3.47
N ARG A 191 -14.81 -19.93 -4.63
CA ARG A 191 -15.38 -21.11 -5.31
C ARG A 191 -15.36 -22.34 -4.42
N ARG A 192 -14.27 -22.57 -3.67
CA ARG A 192 -14.16 -23.69 -2.74
C ARG A 192 -15.14 -23.59 -1.58
N GLU A 193 -15.29 -22.40 -0.98
CA GLU A 193 -16.23 -22.19 0.12
C GLU A 193 -17.68 -22.39 -0.35
N LYS A 194 -18.03 -21.90 -1.54
CA LYS A 194 -19.36 -22.14 -2.15
C LYS A 194 -19.60 -23.62 -2.46
N ALA A 195 -18.60 -24.33 -3.00
CA ALA A 195 -18.69 -25.76 -3.24
C ALA A 195 -18.86 -26.58 -1.95
N ALA A 196 -18.37 -26.06 -0.82
CA ALA A 196 -18.61 -26.63 0.50
C ALA A 196 -20.00 -26.30 1.09
N GLY A 197 -20.85 -25.58 0.35
CA GLY A 197 -22.21 -25.21 0.74
C GLY A 197 -22.30 -23.95 1.60
N HIS A 198 -21.25 -23.12 1.63
CA HIS A 198 -21.27 -21.85 2.34
C HIS A 198 -21.80 -20.74 1.44
N THR A 199 -22.55 -19.80 2.01
CA THR A 199 -22.87 -18.53 1.38
C THR A 199 -21.74 -17.55 1.67
N VAL A 200 -21.16 -16.97 0.63
CA VAL A 200 -19.96 -16.15 0.72
C VAL A 200 -20.27 -14.70 0.37
N ILE A 201 -19.94 -13.80 1.29
CA ILE A 201 -19.91 -12.34 1.04
C ILE A 201 -18.45 -11.94 0.85
N MET A 202 -18.15 -11.29 -0.27
CA MET A 202 -16.84 -10.73 -0.53
C MET A 202 -16.90 -9.21 -0.39
N ILE A 203 -15.94 -8.65 0.36
CA ILE A 203 -15.76 -7.21 0.49
C ILE A 203 -14.38 -6.86 -0.07
N GLY A 204 -14.30 -5.94 -1.01
CA GLY A 204 -13.05 -5.57 -1.67
C GLY A 204 -13.02 -4.11 -2.15
N ASP A 205 -11.85 -3.63 -2.57
CA ASP A 205 -11.65 -2.26 -3.09
C ASP A 205 -11.90 -2.15 -4.61
N GLY A 206 -12.17 -3.25 -5.24
CA GLY A 206 -12.78 -3.34 -6.56
C GLY A 206 -11.88 -3.66 -7.73
N VAL A 207 -10.71 -3.09 -7.91
CA VAL A 207 -9.96 -3.29 -9.18
C VAL A 207 -9.30 -4.66 -9.21
N ASN A 208 -8.59 -4.99 -8.16
CA ASN A 208 -7.86 -6.26 -8.05
C ASN A 208 -8.71 -7.39 -7.48
N ASP A 209 -9.83 -7.05 -6.83
CA ASP A 209 -10.77 -8.00 -6.25
C ASP A 209 -11.93 -8.33 -7.19
N THR A 210 -11.96 -7.74 -8.38
CA THR A 210 -13.02 -7.96 -9.40
C THR A 210 -13.37 -9.43 -9.63
N PRO A 211 -12.41 -10.36 -9.85
CA PRO A 211 -12.75 -11.77 -10.03
C PRO A 211 -13.38 -12.40 -8.77
N ALA A 212 -12.92 -12.01 -7.59
CA ALA A 212 -13.43 -12.51 -6.33
C ALA A 212 -14.82 -11.93 -6.00
N LEU A 213 -15.04 -10.64 -6.25
CA LEU A 213 -16.35 -9.99 -6.08
C LEU A 213 -17.42 -10.64 -6.98
N SER A 214 -17.08 -10.89 -8.25
CA SER A 214 -17.97 -11.53 -9.22
C SER A 214 -18.29 -13.00 -8.87
N GLU A 215 -17.38 -13.70 -8.20
CA GLU A 215 -17.54 -15.11 -7.83
C GLU A 215 -18.37 -15.31 -6.55
N ALA A 216 -18.43 -14.30 -5.68
CA ALA A 216 -19.15 -14.38 -4.41
C ALA A 216 -20.67 -14.46 -4.60
N ASP A 217 -21.42 -14.88 -3.57
CA ASP A 217 -22.88 -14.81 -3.57
C ASP A 217 -23.37 -13.37 -3.37
N VAL A 218 -22.58 -12.55 -2.69
CA VAL A 218 -22.76 -11.09 -2.58
C VAL A 218 -21.38 -10.43 -2.64
N GLY A 219 -21.19 -9.58 -3.64
CA GLY A 219 -20.00 -8.76 -3.80
C GLY A 219 -20.25 -7.33 -3.29
N ILE A 220 -19.45 -6.86 -2.35
CA ILE A 220 -19.51 -5.50 -1.82
C ILE A 220 -18.23 -4.77 -2.18
N ALA A 221 -18.35 -3.73 -3.03
CA ALA A 221 -17.22 -2.87 -3.34
C ALA A 221 -17.20 -1.64 -2.45
N ILE A 222 -16.04 -1.36 -1.85
CA ILE A 222 -15.82 -0.09 -1.16
C ILE A 222 -15.35 0.93 -2.19
N ASN A 223 -16.10 2.02 -2.31
CA ASN A 223 -15.91 3.01 -3.37
C ASN A 223 -14.60 3.80 -3.19
N THR A 224 -13.59 3.41 -3.94
CA THR A 224 -12.32 4.15 -4.10
C THR A 224 -12.22 4.87 -5.44
N GLY A 225 -13.34 5.02 -6.17
CA GLY A 225 -13.38 5.73 -7.45
C GLY A 225 -13.26 4.87 -8.71
N ALA A 226 -12.99 3.57 -8.61
CA ALA A 226 -12.90 2.70 -9.77
C ALA A 226 -14.30 2.36 -10.34
N ALA A 227 -14.59 2.84 -11.55
CA ALA A 227 -15.87 2.61 -12.23
C ALA A 227 -16.18 1.12 -12.43
N ILE A 228 -15.16 0.30 -12.69
CA ILE A 228 -15.29 -1.15 -12.94
C ILE A 228 -15.84 -1.91 -11.72
N ALA A 229 -15.44 -1.51 -10.50
CA ALA A 229 -15.93 -2.15 -9.29
C ALA A 229 -17.44 -1.95 -9.09
N LYS A 230 -17.98 -0.81 -9.52
CA LYS A 230 -19.41 -0.49 -9.43
C LYS A 230 -20.27 -1.31 -10.36
N GLU A 231 -19.73 -1.76 -11.50
CA GLU A 231 -20.47 -2.57 -12.46
C GLU A 231 -20.56 -4.04 -12.08
N ILE A 232 -19.65 -4.51 -11.22
CA ILE A 232 -19.50 -5.95 -10.92
C ILE A 232 -19.97 -6.30 -9.50
N SER A 233 -20.03 -5.32 -8.60
CA SER A 233 -20.49 -5.54 -7.24
C SER A 233 -22.01 -5.39 -7.12
N ASP A 234 -22.60 -6.20 -6.25
CA ASP A 234 -24.03 -6.12 -5.91
C ASP A 234 -24.33 -4.87 -5.05
N ILE A 235 -23.36 -4.47 -4.23
CA ILE A 235 -23.47 -3.34 -3.31
C ILE A 235 -22.20 -2.50 -3.41
N THR A 236 -22.36 -1.18 -3.46
CA THR A 236 -21.23 -0.24 -3.34
C THR A 236 -21.42 0.60 -2.07
N VAL A 237 -20.39 0.64 -1.24
CA VAL A 237 -20.38 1.41 0.01
C VAL A 237 -19.33 2.53 -0.11
N SER A 238 -19.65 3.74 0.36
CA SER A 238 -18.67 4.83 0.44
C SER A 238 -17.59 4.48 1.48
N SER A 239 -16.33 4.82 1.17
CA SER A 239 -15.24 4.62 2.12
C SER A 239 -15.35 5.47 3.38
N GLU A 240 -16.22 6.49 3.36
CA GLU A 240 -16.48 7.38 4.49
C GLU A 240 -17.59 6.84 5.43
N ASP A 241 -18.43 5.92 4.95
CA ASP A 241 -19.63 5.43 5.62
C ASP A 241 -19.53 3.91 5.88
N LEU A 242 -18.55 3.46 6.65
CA LEU A 242 -18.47 2.04 7.04
C LEU A 242 -19.43 1.68 8.21
N PHE A 243 -20.19 2.64 8.73
CA PHE A 243 -21.23 2.49 9.77
C PHE A 243 -22.43 3.36 9.51
#